data_a93241d316f2f251c7771e4f75dec72d
#
_entry.id   a93241d316f2f251c7771e4f75dec72d
#
_cell.length_a   1.000
_cell.length_b   1.000
_cell.length_c   1.000
_cell.angle_alpha   90.00
_cell.angle_beta   90.00
_cell.angle_gamma   90.00
#
_symmetry.space_group_name_H-M   'P 1'
#
loop_
_entity.id
_entity.type
_entity.pdbx_description
1 polymer ?
#
loop_
_entity_poly.entity_id
_entity_poly.type
_entity_poly.pdbx_seq_one_letter_code
_entity_poly.pdbx_strand_id
1 'polypeptide(L)'
;MGNQVSLIPKVSYEDIQMVVYRNSHVQHSTLLINTLPPSLQHCLIKTTVDIHFEERVVNTVIQKRPDIMIIVYGKNSNDITILHKYEQLVKLGFTNVHIYTGGIFEWMLLHEIYGKDLFKITRYEIDILRYRPKSVLLAAMTVGGGGGAGAGEFGGYLEDAAGMADAGGEDDTESDIRINIPQHNTTTNENGNILSTGIRWLFGA
;
A
#
# COMPACT_ATOMS: atom_id res chain seq x y z
N MET A 1 -12.10 34.87 -14.18
CA MET A 1 -10.85 34.20 -13.81
C MET A 1 -11.19 32.75 -13.54
N GLY A 2 -10.92 31.84 -14.49
CA GLY A 2 -11.24 30.44 -14.33
C GLY A 2 -10.33 29.82 -13.28
N ASN A 3 -10.89 29.22 -12.24
CA ASN A 3 -10.20 28.35 -11.30
C ASN A 3 -9.68 27.13 -12.11
N GLN A 4 -8.42 27.16 -12.53
CA GLN A 4 -7.75 25.94 -12.97
C GLN A 4 -7.61 25.03 -11.72
N VAL A 5 -8.45 24.03 -11.64
CA VAL A 5 -8.25 22.92 -10.70
C VAL A 5 -6.95 22.24 -11.13
N SER A 6 -5.86 22.54 -10.45
CA SER A 6 -4.58 21.87 -10.66
C SER A 6 -4.79 20.39 -10.36
N LEU A 7 -4.73 19.57 -11.42
CA LEU A 7 -4.86 18.12 -11.27
C LEU A 7 -3.62 17.59 -10.53
N ILE A 8 -3.81 17.05 -9.33
CA ILE A 8 -2.71 16.48 -8.55
C ILE A 8 -2.16 15.24 -9.29
N PRO A 9 -0.87 15.21 -9.63
CA PRO A 9 -0.27 14.07 -10.34
C PRO A 9 -0.33 12.80 -9.47
N LYS A 10 -0.82 11.70 -10.05
CA LYS A 10 -0.91 10.40 -9.38
C LYS A 10 -0.01 9.39 -10.07
N VAL A 11 0.53 8.47 -9.28
CA VAL A 11 1.32 7.34 -9.75
C VAL A 11 0.65 6.03 -9.40
N SER A 12 0.95 4.98 -10.17
CA SER A 12 0.48 3.61 -9.95
C SER A 12 1.43 2.81 -9.05
N TYR A 13 1.04 1.59 -8.67
CA TYR A 13 1.92 0.66 -7.96
C TYR A 13 3.14 0.24 -8.83
N GLU A 14 3.00 0.21 -10.15
CA GLU A 14 4.09 -0.11 -11.08
C GLU A 14 5.18 0.97 -11.05
N ASP A 15 4.79 2.25 -10.96
CA ASP A 15 5.72 3.36 -10.79
C ASP A 15 6.48 3.21 -9.47
N ILE A 16 5.79 2.83 -8.39
CA ILE A 16 6.43 2.57 -7.08
C ILE A 16 7.39 1.39 -7.15
N GLN A 17 7.04 0.30 -7.84
CA GLN A 17 7.96 -0.83 -8.06
C GLN A 17 9.24 -0.37 -8.75
N MET A 18 9.11 0.46 -9.81
CA MET A 18 10.25 1.01 -10.51
C MET A 18 11.12 1.89 -9.62
N VAL A 19 10.51 2.73 -8.76
CA VAL A 19 11.22 3.56 -7.79
C VAL A 19 11.97 2.70 -6.77
N VAL A 20 11.32 1.70 -6.18
CA VAL A 20 11.93 0.77 -5.22
C VAL A 20 13.11 0.03 -5.85
N TYR A 21 12.96 -0.42 -7.08
CA TYR A 21 14.05 -1.07 -7.82
C TYR A 21 15.23 -0.12 -8.04
N ARG A 22 14.99 1.08 -8.59
CA ARG A 22 16.03 2.08 -8.87
C ARG A 22 16.74 2.53 -7.60
N ASN A 23 16.01 2.85 -6.55
CA ASN A 23 16.58 3.29 -5.27
C ASN A 23 17.39 2.19 -4.56
N SER A 24 17.15 0.92 -4.89
CA SER A 24 17.91 -0.21 -4.34
C SER A 24 19.22 -0.48 -5.09
N HIS A 25 19.34 -0.05 -6.36
CA HIS A 25 20.47 -0.41 -7.24
C HIS A 25 21.27 0.80 -7.71
N VAL A 26 20.68 1.96 -7.74
CA VAL A 26 21.30 3.22 -8.19
C VAL A 26 21.09 4.27 -7.10
N GLN A 27 21.91 5.31 -7.09
CA GLN A 27 21.77 6.41 -6.14
C GLN A 27 20.34 6.98 -6.16
N HIS A 28 19.76 7.26 -4.98
CA HIS A 28 18.38 7.74 -4.79
C HIS A 28 18.02 8.87 -5.76
N SER A 29 17.26 8.54 -6.77
CA SER A 29 16.78 9.47 -7.80
C SER A 29 15.37 9.99 -7.51
N THR A 30 14.67 9.33 -6.59
CA THR A 30 13.30 9.63 -6.19
C THR A 30 13.17 9.52 -4.69
N LEU A 31 12.51 10.48 -4.04
CA LEU A 31 12.18 10.38 -2.63
C LEU A 31 10.80 9.75 -2.46
N LEU A 32 10.72 8.69 -1.67
CA LEU A 32 9.47 8.08 -1.27
C LEU A 32 9.17 8.48 0.18
N ILE A 33 8.13 9.28 0.38
CA ILE A 33 7.73 9.86 1.66
C ILE A 33 6.39 9.27 2.09
N ASN A 34 6.28 8.88 3.36
CA ASN A 34 5.04 8.37 3.93
C ASN A 34 4.38 9.39 4.87
N THR A 35 3.07 9.28 5.07
CA THR A 35 2.30 10.11 6.01
C THR A 35 1.71 9.29 7.16
N LEU A 36 2.20 8.07 7.38
CA LEU A 36 1.69 7.22 8.44
C LEU A 36 2.06 7.77 9.83
N PRO A 37 1.19 7.56 10.84
CA PRO A 37 1.51 7.95 12.21
C PRO A 37 2.68 7.12 12.78
N PRO A 38 3.35 7.59 13.83
CA PRO A 38 4.51 6.90 14.44
C PRO A 38 4.23 5.43 14.80
N SER A 39 3.01 5.11 15.22
CA SER A 39 2.59 3.74 15.57
C SER A 39 2.55 2.75 14.39
N LEU A 40 2.58 3.24 13.16
CA LEU A 40 2.53 2.44 11.93
C LEU A 40 3.82 2.52 11.09
N GLN A 41 4.89 3.12 11.62
CA GLN A 41 6.17 3.27 10.90
C GLN A 41 6.98 1.97 10.78
N HIS A 42 6.58 0.89 11.42
CA HIS A 42 7.30 -0.38 11.37
C HIS A 42 7.18 -1.10 10.02
N CYS A 43 6.05 -0.95 9.33
CA CYS A 43 5.82 -1.55 8.02
C CYS A 43 5.65 -0.45 6.95
N LEU A 44 6.65 -0.29 6.11
CA LEU A 44 6.70 0.73 5.05
C LEU A 44 7.09 0.08 3.73
N ILE A 45 6.77 0.75 2.63
CA ILE A 45 7.33 0.41 1.31
C ILE A 45 8.85 0.54 1.38
N LYS A 46 9.58 -0.42 0.82
CA LYS A 46 11.05 -0.40 0.84
C LYS A 46 11.59 0.88 0.20
N THR A 47 12.69 1.41 0.72
CA THR A 47 13.34 2.68 0.33
C THR A 47 12.59 3.96 0.71
N THR A 48 11.51 3.88 1.49
CA THR A 48 10.87 5.05 2.09
C THR A 48 11.84 5.80 2.99
N VAL A 49 11.80 7.13 2.91
CA VAL A 49 12.58 8.00 3.80
C VAL A 49 12.10 7.80 5.24
N ASP A 50 13.04 7.59 6.15
CA ASP A 50 12.74 7.45 7.57
C ASP A 50 12.20 8.77 8.13
N ILE A 51 11.13 8.70 8.91
CA ILE A 51 10.43 9.86 9.48
C ILE A 51 11.36 10.76 10.32
N HIS A 52 12.35 10.18 11.00
CA HIS A 52 13.30 10.92 11.83
C HIS A 52 14.31 11.75 11.01
N PHE A 53 14.50 11.40 9.76
CA PHE A 53 15.41 12.09 8.84
C PHE A 53 14.68 12.87 7.75
N GLU A 54 13.36 12.76 7.63
CA GLU A 54 12.58 13.36 6.57
C GLU A 54 12.82 14.86 6.45
N GLU A 55 12.68 15.60 7.54
CA GLU A 55 12.87 17.06 7.55
C GLU A 55 14.28 17.45 7.06
N ARG A 56 15.30 16.75 7.55
CA ARG A 56 16.69 17.00 7.15
C ARG A 56 16.91 16.72 5.68
N VAL A 57 16.35 15.61 5.18
CA VAL A 57 16.45 15.21 3.77
C VAL A 57 15.74 16.24 2.89
N VAL A 58 14.50 16.62 3.22
CA VAL A 58 13.71 17.60 2.48
C VAL A 58 14.44 18.96 2.42
N ASN A 59 14.94 19.46 3.55
CA ASN A 59 15.66 20.73 3.63
C ASN A 59 16.97 20.71 2.85
N THR A 60 17.66 19.57 2.80
CA THR A 60 18.89 19.44 2.03
C THR A 60 18.60 19.38 0.53
N VAL A 61 17.55 18.65 0.16
CA VAL A 61 17.22 18.38 -1.23
C VAL A 61 16.62 19.61 -1.91
N ILE A 62 15.77 20.38 -1.23
CA ILE A 62 15.18 21.60 -1.81
C ILE A 62 16.24 22.61 -2.27
N GLN A 63 17.35 22.70 -1.55
CA GLN A 63 18.45 23.61 -1.89
C GLN A 63 19.26 23.15 -3.11
N LYS A 64 19.34 21.84 -3.35
CA LYS A 64 20.22 21.25 -4.35
C LYS A 64 19.48 20.78 -5.60
N ARG A 65 18.30 20.24 -5.44
CA ARG A 65 17.51 19.58 -6.49
C ARG A 65 16.00 19.76 -6.27
N PRO A 66 15.46 20.98 -6.45
CA PRO A 66 14.03 21.22 -6.29
C PRO A 66 13.15 20.47 -7.31
N ASP A 67 13.76 19.99 -8.39
CA ASP A 67 13.17 19.21 -9.47
C ASP A 67 13.11 17.69 -9.20
N ILE A 68 13.71 17.24 -8.10
CA ILE A 68 13.70 15.80 -7.75
C ILE A 68 12.27 15.28 -7.68
N MET A 69 12.06 14.08 -8.22
CA MET A 69 10.77 13.41 -8.07
C MET A 69 10.52 13.01 -6.62
N ILE A 70 9.39 13.44 -6.08
CA ILE A 70 8.91 13.04 -4.75
C ILE A 70 7.58 12.33 -4.91
N ILE A 71 7.43 11.17 -4.29
CA ILE A 71 6.17 10.45 -4.24
C ILE A 71 5.73 10.35 -2.79
N VAL A 72 4.52 10.82 -2.52
CA VAL A 72 3.90 10.78 -1.19
C VAL A 72 2.86 9.66 -1.17
N TYR A 73 2.89 8.82 -0.14
CA TYR A 73 1.86 7.83 0.09
C TYR A 73 1.41 7.83 1.55
N GLY A 74 0.19 7.39 1.77
CA GLY A 74 -0.40 7.29 3.10
C GLY A 74 -0.82 5.86 3.42
N LYS A 75 -1.84 5.78 4.25
CA LYS A 75 -2.38 4.52 4.73
C LYS A 75 -3.14 3.76 3.64
N ASN A 76 -4.05 4.46 2.95
CA ASN A 76 -4.94 3.91 1.93
C ASN A 76 -5.54 5.04 1.08
N SER A 77 -6.43 4.70 0.16
CA SER A 77 -7.05 5.64 -0.78
C SER A 77 -7.90 6.76 -0.14
N ASN A 78 -8.35 6.58 1.11
CA ASN A 78 -9.14 7.57 1.84
C ASN A 78 -8.30 8.44 2.80
N ASP A 79 -6.97 8.29 2.76
CA ASP A 79 -6.07 9.02 3.65
C ASP A 79 -5.82 10.43 3.13
N ILE A 80 -6.48 11.42 3.74
CA ILE A 80 -6.36 12.84 3.38
C ILE A 80 -4.98 13.43 3.71
N THR A 81 -4.20 12.79 4.58
CA THR A 81 -2.89 13.30 5.00
C THR A 81 -1.90 13.39 3.85
N ILE A 82 -2.06 12.55 2.81
CA ILE A 82 -1.26 12.62 1.58
C ILE A 82 -1.44 13.95 0.84
N LEU A 83 -2.65 14.51 0.84
CA LEU A 83 -2.94 15.78 0.19
C LEU A 83 -2.29 16.93 0.96
N HIS A 84 -2.38 16.92 2.29
CA HIS A 84 -1.72 17.93 3.13
C HIS A 84 -0.20 17.91 2.96
N LYS A 85 0.41 16.72 2.90
CA LYS A 85 1.85 16.57 2.66
C LYS A 85 2.24 17.04 1.25
N TYR A 86 1.45 16.69 0.23
CA TYR A 86 1.63 17.16 -1.14
C TYR A 86 1.65 18.71 -1.18
N GLU A 87 0.62 19.34 -0.62
CA GLU A 87 0.55 20.82 -0.59
C GLU A 87 1.73 21.45 0.17
N GLN A 88 2.15 20.84 1.28
CA GLN A 88 3.32 21.28 2.04
C GLN A 88 4.58 21.28 1.16
N LEU A 89 4.84 20.19 0.44
CA LEU A 89 6.02 20.07 -0.41
C LEU A 89 5.98 21.04 -1.59
N VAL A 90 4.83 21.23 -2.22
CA VAL A 90 4.66 22.22 -3.30
C VAL A 90 4.87 23.64 -2.78
N LYS A 91 4.35 23.99 -1.59
CA LYS A 91 4.58 25.31 -0.95
C LYS A 91 6.05 25.54 -0.59
N LEU A 92 6.81 24.48 -0.29
CA LEU A 92 8.25 24.56 -0.06
C LEU A 92 9.05 24.82 -1.36
N GLY A 93 8.44 24.65 -2.55
CA GLY A 93 9.07 24.94 -3.83
C GLY A 93 9.45 23.72 -4.65
N PHE A 94 9.06 22.51 -4.26
CA PHE A 94 9.22 21.32 -5.10
C PHE A 94 8.26 21.35 -6.29
N THR A 95 8.76 21.07 -7.48
CA THR A 95 8.00 21.15 -8.73
C THR A 95 7.53 19.79 -9.26
N ASN A 96 8.10 18.70 -8.75
CA ASN A 96 7.86 17.34 -9.25
C ASN A 96 7.36 16.41 -8.13
N VAL A 97 6.19 16.74 -7.57
CA VAL A 97 5.57 15.98 -6.47
C VAL A 97 4.38 15.19 -6.99
N HIS A 98 4.31 13.92 -6.65
CA HIS A 98 3.26 12.98 -7.04
C HIS A 98 2.67 12.32 -5.80
N ILE A 99 1.47 11.73 -5.92
CA ILE A 99 0.84 10.95 -4.87
C ILE A 99 0.54 9.52 -5.33
N TYR A 100 0.77 8.56 -4.42
CA TYR A 100 0.33 7.17 -4.57
C TYR A 100 -0.89 6.94 -3.69
N THR A 101 -2.07 6.90 -4.32
CA THR A 101 -3.35 6.85 -3.59
C THR A 101 -3.67 5.49 -2.99
N GLY A 102 -3.14 4.39 -3.53
CA GLY A 102 -3.34 3.05 -2.96
C GLY A 102 -2.75 2.88 -1.56
N GLY A 103 -1.68 3.62 -1.28
CA GLY A 103 -1.00 3.64 0.01
C GLY A 103 -0.36 2.31 0.38
N ILE A 104 0.01 2.19 1.67
CA ILE A 104 0.60 0.94 2.18
C ILE A 104 -0.41 -0.22 2.14
N PHE A 105 -1.72 0.04 2.23
CA PHE A 105 -2.75 -1.00 2.22
C PHE A 105 -2.78 -1.77 0.89
N GLU A 106 -2.88 -1.06 -0.24
CA GLU A 106 -2.82 -1.68 -1.57
C GLU A 106 -1.48 -2.40 -1.78
N TRP A 107 -0.36 -1.76 -1.40
CA TRP A 107 0.96 -2.35 -1.54
C TRP A 107 1.10 -3.67 -0.79
N MET A 108 0.56 -3.78 0.43
CA MET A 108 0.59 -5.01 1.22
C MET A 108 -0.31 -6.09 0.65
N LEU A 109 -1.49 -5.75 0.12
CA LEU A 109 -2.34 -6.72 -0.58
C LEU A 109 -1.62 -7.30 -1.80
N LEU A 110 -0.95 -6.45 -2.58
CA LEU A 110 -0.15 -6.89 -3.72
C LEU A 110 1.08 -7.71 -3.29
N HIS A 111 1.69 -7.39 -2.14
CA HIS A 111 2.76 -8.17 -1.54
C HIS A 111 2.30 -9.61 -1.22
N GLU A 112 1.12 -9.78 -0.63
CA GLU A 112 0.57 -11.11 -0.32
C GLU A 112 0.21 -11.91 -1.57
N ILE A 113 -0.33 -11.25 -2.60
CA ILE A 113 -0.79 -11.92 -3.82
C ILE A 113 0.39 -12.27 -4.75
N TYR A 114 1.33 -11.33 -4.96
CA TYR A 114 2.39 -11.44 -5.97
C TYR A 114 3.79 -11.67 -5.38
N GLY A 115 3.91 -11.63 -4.06
CA GLY A 115 5.12 -11.99 -3.33
C GLY A 115 6.08 -10.85 -3.04
N LYS A 116 6.96 -11.14 -2.07
CA LYS A 116 7.93 -10.20 -1.47
C LYS A 116 9.00 -9.66 -2.42
N ASP A 117 9.24 -10.36 -3.52
CA ASP A 117 10.28 -9.96 -4.47
C ASP A 117 9.84 -8.78 -5.34
N LEU A 118 8.55 -8.74 -5.67
CA LEU A 118 7.95 -7.68 -6.47
C LEU A 118 7.48 -6.49 -5.61
N PHE A 119 6.93 -6.76 -4.42
CA PHE A 119 6.36 -5.74 -3.54
C PHE A 119 7.11 -5.70 -2.20
N LYS A 120 8.30 -5.10 -2.21
CA LYS A 120 9.21 -5.08 -1.04
C LYS A 120 8.73 -4.14 0.05
N ILE A 121 8.69 -4.63 1.29
CA ILE A 121 8.38 -3.86 2.51
C ILE A 121 9.57 -3.86 3.47
N THR A 122 9.57 -2.95 4.44
CA THR A 122 10.66 -2.85 5.44
C THR A 122 10.59 -3.97 6.47
N ARG A 123 9.37 -4.25 6.97
CA ARG A 123 9.08 -5.32 7.93
C ARG A 123 7.70 -5.89 7.62
N TYR A 124 7.53 -7.19 7.81
CA TYR A 124 6.25 -7.85 7.63
C TYR A 124 5.26 -7.47 8.73
N GLU A 125 4.01 -7.20 8.33
CA GLU A 125 2.87 -6.97 9.21
C GLU A 125 1.77 -7.98 8.90
N ILE A 126 1.34 -8.73 9.90
CA ILE A 126 0.33 -9.79 9.74
C ILE A 126 -1.06 -9.17 9.56
N ASP A 127 -1.37 -8.14 10.36
CA ASP A 127 -2.68 -7.51 10.34
C ASP A 127 -2.75 -6.37 9.29
N ILE A 128 -2.92 -6.76 8.04
CA ILE A 128 -3.09 -5.83 6.91
C ILE A 128 -4.31 -4.91 7.12
N LEU A 129 -5.34 -5.40 7.78
CA LEU A 129 -6.59 -4.64 8.00
C LEU A 129 -6.40 -3.40 8.88
N ARG A 130 -5.29 -3.27 9.61
CA ARG A 130 -4.92 -2.03 10.30
C ARG A 130 -4.81 -0.84 9.36
N TYR A 131 -4.51 -1.09 8.10
CA TYR A 131 -4.34 -0.07 7.06
C TYR A 131 -5.58 0.15 6.21
N ARG A 132 -6.64 -0.65 6.37
CA ARG A 132 -7.87 -0.57 5.57
C ARG A 132 -8.54 0.81 5.66
N PRO A 133 -9.27 1.24 4.62
CA PRO A 133 -10.16 2.39 4.71
C PRO A 133 -11.24 2.17 5.77
N LYS A 134 -11.58 3.21 6.52
CA LYS A 134 -12.70 3.14 7.46
C LYS A 134 -14.01 3.11 6.68
N SER A 135 -14.96 2.28 7.14
CA SER A 135 -16.29 2.23 6.57
C SER A 135 -17.07 3.51 6.91
N VAL A 136 -17.49 4.24 5.87
CA VAL A 136 -18.30 5.46 6.03
C VAL A 136 -19.73 5.11 6.44
N LEU A 137 -20.30 4.04 5.87
CA LEU A 137 -21.66 3.62 6.17
C LEU A 137 -21.81 3.11 7.60
N LEU A 138 -20.86 2.31 8.06
CA LEU A 138 -20.86 1.82 9.44
C LEU A 138 -20.71 2.97 10.44
N ALA A 139 -19.84 3.95 10.16
CA ALA A 139 -19.68 5.13 11.01
C ALA A 139 -20.98 5.97 11.07
N ALA A 140 -21.69 6.12 9.97
CA ALA A 140 -22.96 6.84 9.91
C ALA A 140 -24.08 6.15 10.73
N MET A 141 -24.09 4.82 10.75
CA MET A 141 -25.05 4.03 11.54
C MET A 141 -24.79 4.16 13.05
N THR A 142 -23.55 4.31 13.49
CA THR A 142 -23.18 4.46 14.91
C THR A 142 -23.45 5.87 15.44
N VAL A 143 -23.37 6.91 14.61
CA VAL A 143 -23.61 8.31 15.00
C VAL A 143 -25.13 8.66 14.96
N GLY A 144 -25.93 7.97 14.14
CA GLY A 144 -27.38 8.20 14.02
C GLY A 144 -28.25 7.49 15.08
N GLY A 145 -27.67 6.68 15.96
CA GLY A 145 -28.35 5.84 16.95
C GLY A 145 -28.62 6.51 18.30
N GLY A 146 -29.07 7.74 18.32
CA GLY A 146 -29.73 8.34 19.49
C GLY A 146 -31.20 8.00 19.52
N GLY A 147 -31.59 6.75 19.88
CA GLY A 147 -32.97 6.39 20.18
C GLY A 147 -33.44 5.08 19.54
N GLY A 148 -33.46 3.99 20.31
CA GLY A 148 -34.38 2.87 20.16
C GLY A 148 -33.90 1.66 19.35
N ALA A 149 -33.65 0.57 20.05
CA ALA A 149 -33.81 -0.85 19.67
C ALA A 149 -33.41 -1.23 18.21
N GLY A 150 -32.19 -1.68 18.02
CA GLY A 150 -31.73 -2.27 16.76
C GLY A 150 -30.23 -2.52 16.62
N ALA A 151 -29.43 -2.28 17.64
CA ALA A 151 -27.99 -2.42 17.59
C ALA A 151 -27.45 -3.87 17.80
N GLY A 152 -28.37 -4.85 17.90
CA GLY A 152 -27.99 -6.22 18.28
C GLY A 152 -27.55 -7.13 17.14
N GLU A 153 -27.89 -6.82 15.89
CA GLU A 153 -27.76 -7.83 14.82
C GLU A 153 -26.52 -7.65 13.92
N PHE A 154 -25.91 -6.46 13.89
CA PHE A 154 -24.68 -6.23 13.09
C PHE A 154 -23.38 -6.18 13.93
N GLY A 155 -23.49 -5.98 15.24
CA GLY A 155 -22.31 -5.99 16.14
C GLY A 155 -21.68 -7.37 16.30
N GLY A 156 -22.47 -8.44 16.21
CA GLY A 156 -22.00 -9.82 16.36
C GLY A 156 -21.06 -10.32 15.27
N TYR A 157 -21.18 -9.83 14.06
CA TYR A 157 -20.34 -10.31 12.94
C TYR A 157 -18.92 -9.73 12.94
N LEU A 158 -18.64 -8.70 13.75
CA LEU A 158 -17.31 -8.07 13.81
C LEU A 158 -16.51 -8.51 15.03
N GLU A 159 -17.16 -8.95 16.11
CA GLU A 159 -16.45 -9.49 17.29
C GLU A 159 -16.06 -10.96 17.07
N ASP A 160 -16.84 -11.75 16.33
CA ASP A 160 -16.52 -13.15 16.01
C ASP A 160 -15.29 -13.29 15.10
N ALA A 161 -14.97 -12.26 14.30
CA ALA A 161 -13.75 -12.27 13.48
C ALA A 161 -12.44 -12.03 14.27
N ALA A 162 -12.54 -11.47 15.47
CA ALA A 162 -11.38 -11.25 16.34
C ALA A 162 -11.15 -12.40 17.34
N GLY A 163 -12.12 -13.29 17.52
CA GLY A 163 -12.10 -14.38 18.51
C GLY A 163 -11.66 -15.76 18.00
N MET A 164 -11.40 -15.93 16.69
CA MET A 164 -11.07 -17.23 16.10
C MET A 164 -9.57 -17.57 16.04
N ALA A 165 -8.76 -17.01 16.93
CA ALA A 165 -7.32 -17.31 16.96
C ALA A 165 -6.90 -18.28 18.08
N ASP A 166 -7.85 -18.92 18.83
CA ASP A 166 -7.47 -19.97 19.79
C ASP A 166 -8.63 -20.90 20.12
N ALA A 167 -8.78 -21.99 19.36
CA ALA A 167 -9.34 -23.25 19.83
C ALA A 167 -8.98 -24.37 18.84
N GLY A 168 -7.94 -25.12 19.15
CA GLY A 168 -7.69 -26.43 18.54
C GLY A 168 -8.81 -27.40 18.93
N GLY A 169 -9.40 -28.05 17.93
CA GLY A 169 -10.41 -29.10 18.10
C GLY A 169 -10.67 -29.74 16.76
N GLU A 170 -10.10 -30.94 16.59
CA GLU A 170 -10.35 -31.84 15.47
C GLU A 170 -11.84 -32.20 15.41
N ASP A 171 -12.50 -31.98 14.28
CA ASP A 171 -13.59 -32.86 13.85
C ASP A 171 -13.74 -32.83 12.33
N ASP A 172 -13.63 -34.03 11.75
CA ASP A 172 -13.73 -34.36 10.35
C ASP A 172 -15.17 -34.27 9.85
N THR A 173 -15.48 -33.28 9.03
CA THR A 173 -16.58 -33.44 8.04
C THR A 173 -16.21 -32.69 6.76
N GLU A 174 -15.77 -33.48 5.80
CA GLU A 174 -15.48 -33.15 4.41
C GLU A 174 -16.76 -32.66 3.71
N SER A 175 -16.85 -31.38 3.37
CA SER A 175 -17.80 -30.88 2.36
C SER A 175 -17.02 -30.22 1.23
N ASP A 176 -16.93 -30.98 0.12
CA ASP A 176 -16.30 -30.60 -1.14
C ASP A 176 -16.83 -29.30 -1.73
N ILE A 177 -16.12 -28.19 -1.53
CA ILE A 177 -16.22 -27.01 -2.40
C ILE A 177 -15.06 -27.07 -3.37
N ARG A 178 -15.29 -27.61 -4.57
CA ARG A 178 -14.32 -27.59 -5.67
C ARG A 178 -14.21 -26.18 -6.25
N ILE A 179 -13.21 -25.43 -5.81
CA ILE A 179 -12.78 -24.21 -6.49
C ILE A 179 -11.90 -24.65 -7.67
N ASN A 180 -12.39 -24.43 -8.88
CA ASN A 180 -11.66 -24.72 -10.12
C ASN A 180 -10.57 -23.65 -10.31
N ILE A 181 -9.36 -23.95 -9.85
CA ILE A 181 -8.17 -23.10 -10.08
C ILE A 181 -7.58 -23.50 -11.43
N PRO A 182 -7.40 -22.59 -12.40
CA PRO A 182 -6.72 -22.91 -13.65
C PRO A 182 -5.30 -23.38 -13.37
N GLN A 183 -4.99 -24.60 -13.77
CA GLN A 183 -3.64 -25.19 -13.67
C GLN A 183 -2.70 -24.45 -14.63
N HIS A 184 -1.71 -23.77 -14.09
CA HIS A 184 -0.58 -23.27 -14.87
C HIS A 184 0.25 -24.47 -15.31
N ASN A 185 0.30 -24.72 -16.62
CA ASN A 185 1.17 -25.74 -17.21
C ASN A 185 2.64 -25.34 -17.02
N THR A 186 3.31 -25.99 -16.09
CA THR A 186 4.78 -25.97 -16.00
C THR A 186 5.35 -27.00 -16.96
N THR A 187 6.01 -26.55 -18.02
CA THR A 187 6.79 -27.41 -18.92
C THR A 187 8.17 -27.60 -18.30
N THR A 188 8.49 -28.81 -17.88
CA THR A 188 9.83 -29.23 -17.50
C THR A 188 10.57 -29.77 -18.71
N ASN A 189 11.85 -29.42 -18.90
CA ASN A 189 12.70 -30.02 -19.91
C ASN A 189 13.29 -31.36 -19.39
N GLU A 190 13.84 -32.18 -20.30
CA GLU A 190 14.35 -33.54 -20.03
C GLU A 190 15.50 -33.60 -19.00
N ASN A 191 15.97 -32.48 -18.45
CA ASN A 191 17.05 -32.42 -17.45
C ASN A 191 16.58 -31.94 -16.06
N GLY A 192 15.26 -31.89 -15.77
CA GLY A 192 14.73 -31.65 -14.43
C GLY A 192 14.87 -30.24 -13.88
N ASN A 193 15.24 -29.24 -14.71
CA ASN A 193 15.33 -27.85 -14.30
C ASN A 193 14.04 -27.08 -14.60
N ILE A 194 13.47 -26.44 -13.59
CA ILE A 194 12.32 -25.55 -13.68
C ILE A 194 12.74 -24.30 -14.44
N LEU A 195 12.24 -24.15 -15.68
CA LEU A 195 12.38 -22.89 -16.41
C LEU A 195 11.33 -21.91 -15.88
N SER A 196 11.75 -20.95 -15.08
CA SER A 196 10.96 -19.78 -14.71
C SER A 196 10.66 -19.00 -16.00
N THR A 197 9.40 -18.97 -16.42
CA THR A 197 8.92 -18.08 -17.49
C THR A 197 8.97 -16.66 -16.98
N GLY A 198 10.12 -16.00 -17.15
CA GLY A 198 10.25 -14.57 -16.97
C GLY A 198 9.35 -13.85 -17.98
N ILE A 199 8.50 -12.97 -17.49
CA ILE A 199 7.75 -12.02 -18.32
C ILE A 199 8.77 -11.15 -19.05
N ARG A 200 8.92 -11.41 -20.33
CA ARG A 200 9.81 -10.66 -21.22
C ARG A 200 9.09 -9.39 -21.63
N TRP A 201 9.45 -8.28 -21.00
CA TRP A 201 9.02 -6.97 -21.45
C TRP A 201 9.69 -6.66 -22.79
N LEU A 202 8.89 -6.64 -23.85
CA LEU A 202 9.31 -6.17 -25.17
C LEU A 202 9.38 -4.63 -25.11
N PHE A 203 10.57 -4.08 -24.94
CA PHE A 203 10.85 -2.73 -25.35
C PHE A 203 11.13 -2.77 -26.86
N GLY A 204 10.13 -2.36 -27.65
CA GLY A 204 10.33 -2.05 -29.07
C GLY A 204 11.25 -0.83 -29.20
N ALA A 205 12.15 -0.92 -30.16
CA ALA A 205 13.10 0.11 -30.57
C ALA A 205 12.38 1.36 -31.15
#